data_9b60bb63bf8b19ae3c0d1163894cd138
#
_entry.id   9b60bb63bf8b19ae3c0d1163894cd138
#
_cell.length_a   1.000
_cell.length_b   1.000
_cell.length_c   1.000
_cell.angle_alpha   90.00
_cell.angle_beta   90.00
_cell.angle_gamma   90.00
#
_symmetry.space_group_name_H-M   'P 1'
#
loop_
_entity.id
_entity.type
_entity.pdbx_description
1 polymer ?
#
loop_
_entity_poly.entity_id
_entity_poly.type
_entity_poly.pdbx_seq_one_letter_code
_entity_poly.pdbx_strand_id
1 'polypeptide(L)'
;MAADTLVVQEVSPRDGLQIEPKWVETADKIALIDSLSQLGFTRIEAGSFVSPKAIPALRDGDEVFRGIRRAPGVTYVALIPNAKGAERALAARADELNLVMSASQTHNRANMRMSCENSLAGFGDIVGLVQGARVSLNCTVATAFGCPFEGRIDENRVLHLVDAYRELGIGGITLADTTGMANPRQVTRLVARVLDLVPASALTLHFHDTRGLGLANVLAAYEAGARRFDASLGGLGGCPFAPGASGNICTEDLVNLCDEMEIPNTIDLARLLPLSRTLPALVGHEVPGQVAKAGRNTDLHPAPAYVAEIA
;
A
#
# COMPACT_ATOMS: atom_id res chain seq x y z
N MET A 1 -14.09 12.53 -8.72
CA MET A 1 -14.20 11.14 -9.18
C MET A 1 -15.63 10.67 -8.96
N ALA A 2 -16.16 9.77 -9.78
CA ALA A 2 -17.47 9.17 -9.55
C ALA A 2 -17.46 8.43 -8.19
N ALA A 3 -18.63 8.32 -7.54
CA ALA A 3 -18.75 7.73 -6.19
C ALA A 3 -18.23 6.28 -6.10
N ASP A 4 -18.21 5.56 -7.22
CA ASP A 4 -17.82 4.14 -7.31
C ASP A 4 -16.39 3.91 -7.84
N THR A 5 -15.63 4.98 -8.09
CA THR A 5 -14.25 4.85 -8.60
C THR A 5 -13.35 4.21 -7.54
N LEU A 6 -12.70 3.10 -7.89
CA LEU A 6 -11.66 2.50 -7.07
C LEU A 6 -10.36 3.28 -7.23
N VAL A 7 -9.76 3.67 -6.13
CA VAL A 7 -8.49 4.39 -6.08
C VAL A 7 -7.39 3.43 -5.62
N VAL A 8 -6.38 3.23 -6.45
CA VAL A 8 -5.17 2.49 -6.07
C VAL A 8 -4.11 3.47 -5.59
N GLN A 9 -3.59 3.25 -4.40
CA GLN A 9 -2.34 3.85 -3.92
C GLN A 9 -1.21 2.89 -4.23
N GLU A 10 -0.28 3.33 -5.06
CA GLU A 10 0.89 2.52 -5.43
C GLU A 10 1.94 2.58 -4.31
N VAL A 11 2.32 1.41 -3.78
CA VAL A 11 3.25 1.32 -2.66
C VAL A 11 4.57 0.62 -3.01
N SER A 12 4.79 0.21 -4.27
CA SER A 12 6.04 -0.47 -4.66
C SER A 12 7.30 0.34 -4.37
N PRO A 13 7.33 1.69 -4.53
CA PRO A 13 8.56 2.44 -4.26
C PRO A 13 8.95 2.44 -2.78
N ARG A 14 7.99 2.22 -1.87
CA ARG A 14 8.25 2.14 -0.43
C ARG A 14 8.14 0.70 0.07
N ASP A 15 6.92 0.15 0.16
CA ASP A 15 6.67 -1.15 0.77
C ASP A 15 7.23 -2.28 -0.07
N GLY A 16 7.07 -2.17 -1.39
CA GLY A 16 7.62 -3.11 -2.35
C GLY A 16 9.14 -3.25 -2.24
N LEU A 17 9.86 -2.14 -2.20
CA LEU A 17 11.33 -2.14 -2.17
C LEU A 17 11.92 -2.31 -0.76
N GLN A 18 11.10 -2.24 0.30
CA GLN A 18 11.59 -2.20 1.68
C GLN A 18 12.42 -3.40 2.10
N ILE A 19 12.07 -4.60 1.62
CA ILE A 19 12.73 -5.85 2.00
C ILE A 19 13.61 -6.42 0.89
N GLU A 20 13.74 -5.71 -0.22
CA GLU A 20 14.55 -6.19 -1.34
C GLU A 20 16.02 -6.33 -0.93
N PRO A 21 16.65 -7.49 -1.18
CA PRO A 21 18.02 -7.74 -0.79
C PRO A 21 19.01 -6.94 -1.66
N LYS A 22 18.65 -6.71 -2.93
CA LYS A 22 19.45 -5.90 -3.85
C LYS A 22 19.12 -4.42 -3.63
N TRP A 23 20.19 -3.62 -3.46
CA TRP A 23 20.03 -2.17 -3.49
C TRP A 23 19.54 -1.69 -4.86
N VAL A 24 18.44 -0.96 -4.86
CA VAL A 24 17.96 -0.23 -6.03
C VAL A 24 18.49 1.18 -5.96
N GLU A 25 19.14 1.63 -7.02
CA GLU A 25 19.76 2.95 -7.06
C GLU A 25 18.71 4.07 -6.94
N THR A 26 19.09 5.16 -6.29
CA THR A 26 18.19 6.32 -6.07
C THR A 26 17.61 6.85 -7.37
N ALA A 27 18.42 6.89 -8.44
CA ALA A 27 17.97 7.32 -9.76
C ALA A 27 16.90 6.39 -10.34
N ASP A 28 17.01 5.08 -10.13
CA ASP A 28 16.03 4.09 -10.59
C ASP A 28 14.70 4.18 -9.81
N LYS A 29 14.77 4.43 -8.50
CA LYS A 29 13.57 4.70 -7.68
C LYS A 29 12.84 5.96 -8.15
N ILE A 30 13.58 7.03 -8.43
CA ILE A 30 13.03 8.27 -8.97
C ILE A 30 12.38 8.02 -10.34
N ALA A 31 13.07 7.30 -11.25
CA ALA A 31 12.53 6.95 -12.57
C ALA A 31 11.26 6.10 -12.50
N LEU A 32 11.19 5.16 -11.55
CA LEU A 32 10.00 4.36 -11.28
C LEU A 32 8.83 5.24 -10.84
N ILE A 33 9.03 6.10 -9.83
CA ILE A 33 8.00 7.01 -9.32
C ILE A 33 7.54 7.99 -10.38
N ASP A 34 8.46 8.57 -11.15
CA ASP A 34 8.16 9.48 -12.25
C ASP A 34 7.32 8.80 -13.34
N SER A 35 7.62 7.52 -13.64
CA SER A 35 6.85 6.72 -14.60
C SER A 35 5.44 6.44 -14.07
N LEU A 36 5.32 5.96 -12.83
CA LEU A 36 4.02 5.70 -12.18
C LEU A 36 3.16 6.96 -12.13
N SER A 37 3.76 8.13 -11.89
CA SER A 37 3.05 9.42 -11.84
C SER A 37 2.36 9.81 -13.15
N GLN A 38 2.69 9.15 -14.29
CA GLN A 38 2.10 9.40 -15.61
C GLN A 38 1.08 8.33 -16.03
N LEU A 39 0.75 7.37 -15.16
CA LEU A 39 -0.09 6.21 -15.47
C LEU A 39 -1.49 6.27 -14.85
N GLY A 40 -1.89 7.42 -14.31
CA GLY A 40 -3.22 7.62 -13.74
C GLY A 40 -3.30 7.41 -12.22
N PHE A 41 -2.21 7.09 -11.55
CA PHE A 41 -2.18 7.06 -10.09
C PHE A 41 -2.40 8.46 -9.50
N THR A 42 -3.29 8.55 -8.53
CA THR A 42 -3.52 9.79 -7.77
C THR A 42 -2.80 9.79 -6.42
N ARG A 43 -2.22 8.65 -6.04
CA ARG A 43 -1.50 8.47 -4.77
C ARG A 43 -0.34 7.49 -4.95
N ILE A 44 0.84 7.88 -4.48
CA ILE A 44 2.06 7.04 -4.52
C ILE A 44 2.77 7.16 -3.17
N GLU A 45 2.98 6.05 -2.48
CA GLU A 45 3.83 6.02 -1.30
C GLU A 45 5.29 5.95 -1.76
N ALA A 46 5.90 7.13 -1.88
CA ALA A 46 7.16 7.34 -2.59
C ALA A 46 8.42 6.97 -1.78
N GLY A 47 8.28 6.79 -0.47
CA GLY A 47 9.43 6.42 0.37
C GLY A 47 9.15 6.49 1.87
N SER A 48 10.21 6.30 2.65
CA SER A 48 10.16 6.23 4.11
C SER A 48 11.23 7.11 4.75
N PHE A 49 10.86 7.73 5.88
CA PHE A 49 11.79 8.49 6.72
C PHE A 49 12.17 7.75 8.01
N VAL A 50 12.14 6.43 7.97
CA VAL A 50 12.70 5.55 8.99
C VAL A 50 14.22 5.71 9.05
N SER A 51 14.83 5.30 10.16
CA SER A 51 16.29 5.31 10.29
C SER A 51 16.95 4.48 9.18
N PRO A 52 17.94 5.02 8.45
CA PRO A 52 18.71 4.27 7.46
C PRO A 52 19.36 2.98 7.97
N LYS A 53 19.64 2.92 9.29
CA LYS A 53 20.17 1.71 9.94
C LYS A 53 19.10 0.62 10.14
N ALA A 54 17.83 1.01 10.27
CA ALA A 54 16.74 0.06 10.46
C ALA A 54 16.26 -0.52 9.13
N ILE A 55 16.17 0.31 8.09
CA ILE A 55 15.73 -0.11 6.74
C ILE A 55 16.73 0.43 5.71
N PRO A 56 17.85 -0.28 5.47
CA PRO A 56 18.88 0.17 4.55
C PRO A 56 18.40 0.34 3.10
N ALA A 57 17.43 -0.44 2.67
CA ALA A 57 16.86 -0.38 1.31
C ALA A 57 16.18 0.97 1.01
N LEU A 58 15.74 1.71 2.04
CA LEU A 58 15.04 2.99 1.91
C LEU A 58 15.82 4.17 2.54
N ARG A 59 17.15 4.03 2.69
CA ARG A 59 18.01 5.04 3.33
C ARG A 59 18.04 6.39 2.61
N ASP A 60 17.69 6.42 1.35
CA ASP A 60 17.72 7.54 0.42
C ASP A 60 16.39 8.29 0.27
N GLY A 61 15.43 8.10 1.19
CA GLY A 61 14.10 8.71 1.10
C GLY A 61 14.12 10.23 0.91
N ASP A 62 15.05 10.96 1.57
CA ASP A 62 15.23 12.41 1.39
C ASP A 62 15.60 12.78 -0.05
N GLU A 63 16.51 12.01 -0.69
CA GLU A 63 16.99 12.26 -2.05
C GLU A 63 15.90 11.90 -3.06
N VAL A 64 15.20 10.79 -2.85
CA VAL A 64 14.07 10.38 -3.70
C VAL A 64 13.00 11.46 -3.71
N PHE A 65 12.51 11.91 -2.54
CA PHE A 65 11.48 12.95 -2.46
C PHE A 65 11.89 14.29 -3.06
N ARG A 66 13.17 14.64 -3.02
CA ARG A 66 13.69 15.86 -3.66
C ARG A 66 13.86 15.70 -5.16
N GLY A 67 14.13 14.49 -5.64
CA GLY A 67 14.48 14.20 -7.04
C GLY A 67 13.27 13.90 -7.94
N ILE A 68 12.15 13.44 -7.41
CA ILE A 68 10.95 13.10 -8.19
C ILE A 68 10.35 14.33 -8.89
N ARG A 69 9.84 14.12 -10.10
CA ARG A 69 9.05 15.10 -10.85
C ARG A 69 7.57 14.98 -10.47
N ARG A 70 7.13 15.85 -9.58
CA ARG A 70 5.76 15.84 -9.08
C ARG A 70 4.76 16.13 -10.19
N ALA A 71 3.86 15.17 -10.43
CA ALA A 71 2.77 15.34 -11.39
C ALA A 71 1.55 16.02 -10.71
N PRO A 72 0.85 16.91 -11.41
CA PRO A 72 -0.38 17.50 -10.90
C PRO A 72 -1.42 16.44 -10.57
N GLY A 73 -2.08 16.56 -9.42
CA GLY A 73 -3.12 15.63 -8.96
C GLY A 73 -2.61 14.35 -8.30
N VAL A 74 -1.29 14.17 -8.17
CA VAL A 74 -0.69 13.04 -7.45
C VAL A 74 -0.30 13.47 -6.04
N THR A 75 -0.76 12.73 -5.03
CA THR A 75 -0.34 12.84 -3.62
C THR A 75 0.85 11.92 -3.37
N TYR A 76 1.98 12.49 -2.98
CA TYR A 76 3.18 11.73 -2.63
C TYR A 76 3.23 11.50 -1.12
N VAL A 77 3.01 10.24 -0.75
CA VAL A 77 2.89 9.80 0.64
C VAL A 77 4.26 9.37 1.17
N ALA A 78 4.55 9.73 2.41
CA ALA A 78 5.78 9.34 3.11
C ALA A 78 5.45 8.54 4.38
N LEU A 79 6.01 7.34 4.53
CA LEU A 79 5.95 6.62 5.79
C LEU A 79 6.90 7.26 6.81
N ILE A 80 6.39 7.54 8.00
CA ILE A 80 7.17 8.12 9.10
C ILE A 80 7.04 7.31 10.39
N PRO A 81 8.14 7.07 11.12
CA PRO A 81 8.12 6.31 12.37
C PRO A 81 7.93 7.17 13.63
N ASN A 82 8.22 8.47 13.58
CA ASN A 82 8.23 9.38 14.72
C ASN A 82 8.35 10.85 14.27
N ALA A 83 8.36 11.79 15.23
CA ALA A 83 8.47 13.23 14.99
C ALA A 83 9.69 13.62 14.15
N LYS A 84 10.87 13.03 14.39
CA LYS A 84 12.07 13.30 13.58
C LYS A 84 11.90 12.88 12.11
N GLY A 85 11.21 11.76 11.88
CA GLY A 85 10.83 11.34 10.52
C GLY A 85 9.86 12.33 9.87
N ALA A 86 8.89 12.85 10.66
CA ALA A 86 7.95 13.87 10.20
C ALA A 86 8.65 15.17 9.78
N GLU A 87 9.58 15.68 10.60
CA GLU A 87 10.37 16.87 10.26
C GLU A 87 11.11 16.70 8.93
N ARG A 88 11.77 15.56 8.71
CA ARG A 88 12.47 15.25 7.45
C ARG A 88 11.52 15.16 6.27
N ALA A 89 10.38 14.50 6.44
CA ALA A 89 9.36 14.37 5.39
C ALA A 89 8.75 15.72 5.01
N LEU A 90 8.49 16.60 5.97
CA LEU A 90 8.05 17.97 5.73
C LEU A 90 9.11 18.78 4.96
N ALA A 91 10.39 18.70 5.37
CA ALA A 91 11.49 19.34 4.67
C ALA A 91 11.67 18.82 3.23
N ALA A 92 11.32 17.55 2.98
CA ALA A 92 11.30 16.93 1.66
C ALA A 92 9.99 17.18 0.89
N ARG A 93 9.05 17.93 1.48
CA ARG A 93 7.74 18.29 0.89
C ARG A 93 6.85 17.09 0.59
N ALA A 94 6.75 16.13 1.50
CA ALA A 94 5.73 15.11 1.42
C ALA A 94 4.32 15.74 1.50
N ASP A 95 3.36 15.23 0.73
CA ASP A 95 1.98 15.73 0.70
C ASP A 95 1.12 15.07 1.79
N GLU A 96 1.47 13.83 2.17
CA GLU A 96 0.84 13.10 3.25
C GLU A 96 1.90 12.32 4.05
N LEU A 97 1.71 12.27 5.36
CA LEU A 97 2.52 11.46 6.29
C LEU A 97 1.70 10.25 6.75
N ASN A 98 2.25 9.06 6.53
CA ASN A 98 1.66 7.80 6.96
C ASN A 98 2.34 7.33 8.25
N LEU A 99 1.59 7.35 9.36
CA LEU A 99 1.97 6.83 10.66
C LEU A 99 1.58 5.36 10.74
N VAL A 100 2.35 4.55 11.47
CA VAL A 100 2.07 3.10 11.59
C VAL A 100 2.14 2.67 13.03
N MET A 101 1.11 1.96 13.50
CA MET A 101 1.18 1.10 14.68
C MET A 101 0.34 -0.16 14.46
N SER A 102 0.58 -1.19 15.29
CA SER A 102 -0.12 -2.46 15.18
C SER A 102 -1.29 -2.53 16.15
N ALA A 103 -2.34 -3.27 15.76
CA ALA A 103 -3.41 -3.66 16.69
C ALA A 103 -2.89 -4.64 17.77
N SER A 104 -1.88 -5.45 17.43
CA SER A 104 -1.21 -6.40 18.32
C SER A 104 -0.09 -5.72 19.12
N GLN A 105 -0.08 -5.88 20.43
CA GLN A 105 0.99 -5.39 21.30
C GLN A 105 2.33 -6.06 21.00
N THR A 106 2.32 -7.38 20.78
CA THR A 106 3.55 -8.13 20.50
C THR A 106 4.16 -7.71 19.17
N HIS A 107 3.33 -7.57 18.14
CA HIS A 107 3.81 -7.11 16.83
C HIS A 107 4.27 -5.65 16.89
N ASN A 108 3.58 -4.77 17.62
CA ASN A 108 4.00 -3.39 17.78
C ASN A 108 5.38 -3.29 18.47
N ARG A 109 5.61 -4.07 19.53
CA ARG A 109 6.91 -4.14 20.19
C ARG A 109 8.01 -4.69 19.28
N ALA A 110 7.71 -5.70 18.48
CA ALA A 110 8.66 -6.27 17.51
C ALA A 110 9.04 -5.27 16.42
N ASN A 111 8.04 -4.56 15.86
CA ASN A 111 8.20 -3.67 14.71
C ASN A 111 8.64 -2.26 15.10
N MET A 112 7.95 -1.66 16.07
CA MET A 112 8.17 -0.27 16.48
C MET A 112 9.08 -0.13 17.72
N ARG A 113 9.42 -1.25 18.39
CA ARG A 113 10.20 -1.31 19.64
C ARG A 113 9.57 -0.54 20.81
N MET A 114 8.24 -0.38 20.78
CA MET A 114 7.46 0.30 21.83
C MET A 114 6.06 -0.32 21.98
N SER A 115 5.37 0.01 23.06
CA SER A 115 3.99 -0.42 23.27
C SER A 115 3.03 0.35 22.34
N CYS A 116 1.80 -0.16 22.15
CA CYS A 116 0.77 0.55 21.38
C CYS A 116 0.43 1.91 22.02
N GLU A 117 0.39 1.97 23.36
CA GLU A 117 0.10 3.20 24.10
C GLU A 117 1.16 4.28 23.84
N ASN A 118 2.44 3.90 23.85
CA ASN A 118 3.55 4.81 23.54
C ASN A 118 3.54 5.25 22.06
N SER A 119 3.17 4.36 21.14
CA SER A 119 3.00 4.73 19.73
C SER A 119 1.91 5.79 19.57
N LEU A 120 0.75 5.56 20.22
CA LEU A 120 -0.38 6.49 20.14
C LEU A 120 -0.04 7.86 20.78
N ALA A 121 0.67 7.88 21.90
CA ALA A 121 1.14 9.12 22.52
C ALA A 121 2.07 9.90 21.58
N GLY A 122 3.03 9.22 20.93
CA GLY A 122 3.93 9.83 19.95
C GLY A 122 3.22 10.37 18.71
N PHE A 123 2.04 9.86 18.34
CA PHE A 123 1.22 10.40 17.26
C PHE A 123 0.65 11.77 17.63
N GLY A 124 0.29 12.00 18.90
CA GLY A 124 -0.10 13.34 19.39
C GLY A 124 1.00 14.39 19.17
N ASP A 125 2.27 14.02 19.42
CA ASP A 125 3.40 14.91 19.18
C ASP A 125 3.54 15.25 17.67
N ILE A 126 3.34 14.26 16.80
CA ILE A 126 3.39 14.48 15.34
C ILE A 126 2.26 15.36 14.87
N VAL A 127 1.03 15.14 15.36
CA VAL A 127 -0.12 16.00 15.04
C VAL A 127 0.16 17.45 15.42
N GLY A 128 0.72 17.68 16.63
CA GLY A 128 1.15 19.01 17.06
C GLY A 128 2.22 19.62 16.14
N LEU A 129 3.19 18.82 15.72
CA LEU A 129 4.29 19.26 14.84
C LEU A 129 3.81 19.72 13.46
N VAL A 130 2.81 19.05 12.89
CA VAL A 130 2.30 19.36 11.54
C VAL A 130 1.18 20.40 11.55
N GLN A 131 0.79 20.91 12.71
CA GLN A 131 -0.27 21.91 12.83
C GLN A 131 0.05 23.15 12.01
N GLY A 132 -0.83 23.51 11.08
CA GLY A 132 -0.63 24.63 10.16
C GLY A 132 0.24 24.33 8.92
N ALA A 133 0.84 23.13 8.81
CA ALA A 133 1.50 22.68 7.58
C ALA A 133 0.46 22.23 6.54
N ARG A 134 0.82 22.34 5.25
CA ARG A 134 -0.01 21.84 4.14
C ARG A 134 0.30 20.36 3.89
N VAL A 135 0.03 19.51 4.88
CA VAL A 135 0.25 18.08 4.81
C VAL A 135 -0.93 17.36 5.44
N SER A 136 -1.38 16.26 4.86
CA SER A 136 -2.38 15.39 5.46
C SER A 136 -1.73 14.28 6.30
N LEU A 137 -2.49 13.74 7.25
CA LEU A 137 -2.09 12.61 8.08
C LEU A 137 -2.95 11.40 7.77
N ASN A 138 -2.31 10.26 7.57
CA ASN A 138 -2.91 8.93 7.54
C ASN A 138 -2.30 8.07 8.64
N CYS A 139 -3.08 7.20 9.25
CA CYS A 139 -2.58 6.26 10.24
C CYS A 139 -2.95 4.82 9.89
N THR A 140 -1.94 3.97 9.80
CA THR A 140 -2.09 2.55 9.49
C THR A 140 -2.23 1.74 10.77
N VAL A 141 -3.33 0.97 10.87
CA VAL A 141 -3.50 -0.12 11.84
C VAL A 141 -2.93 -1.39 11.23
N ALA A 142 -1.66 -1.67 11.49
CA ALA A 142 -1.03 -2.93 11.09
C ALA A 142 -1.63 -4.11 11.87
N THR A 143 -1.61 -5.29 11.28
CA THR A 143 -2.21 -6.53 11.84
C THR A 143 -3.70 -6.41 12.16
N ALA A 144 -4.45 -5.57 11.45
CA ALA A 144 -5.88 -5.31 11.71
C ALA A 144 -6.75 -6.57 11.60
N PHE A 145 -6.36 -7.53 10.79
CA PHE A 145 -7.12 -8.76 10.51
C PHE A 145 -6.54 -10.00 11.21
N GLY A 146 -5.30 -9.93 11.65
CA GLY A 146 -4.62 -11.05 12.31
C GLY A 146 -3.15 -10.75 12.55
N CYS A 147 -2.57 -11.40 13.56
CA CYS A 147 -1.19 -11.24 13.98
C CYS A 147 -0.49 -12.59 14.03
N PRO A 148 0.74 -12.72 13.52
CA PRO A 148 1.47 -13.97 13.53
C PRO A 148 1.86 -14.42 14.95
N PHE A 149 1.84 -13.50 15.92
CA PHE A 149 2.21 -13.77 17.32
C PHE A 149 1.00 -13.95 18.24
N GLU A 150 -0.10 -13.21 17.99
CA GLU A 150 -1.28 -13.18 18.87
C GLU A 150 -2.51 -13.86 18.21
N GLY A 151 -2.39 -14.29 16.95
CA GLY A 151 -3.48 -14.91 16.22
C GLY A 151 -4.56 -13.91 15.81
N ARG A 152 -5.81 -14.22 16.09
CA ARG A 152 -6.94 -13.34 15.75
C ARG A 152 -6.90 -12.06 16.57
N ILE A 153 -7.11 -10.94 15.87
CA ILE A 153 -7.28 -9.64 16.52
C ILE A 153 -8.77 -9.37 16.73
N ASP A 154 -9.13 -8.88 17.91
CA ASP A 154 -10.49 -8.45 18.20
C ASP A 154 -10.82 -7.20 17.37
N GLU A 155 -11.91 -7.25 16.62
CA GLU A 155 -12.39 -6.13 15.82
C GLU A 155 -12.66 -4.87 16.66
N ASN A 156 -13.13 -5.03 17.91
CA ASN A 156 -13.34 -3.89 18.80
C ASN A 156 -12.01 -3.18 19.14
N ARG A 157 -10.89 -3.92 19.18
CA ARG A 157 -9.57 -3.31 19.33
C ARG A 157 -9.22 -2.45 18.13
N VAL A 158 -9.52 -2.90 16.92
CA VAL A 158 -9.29 -2.12 15.70
C VAL A 158 -10.16 -0.87 15.70
N LEU A 159 -11.44 -0.98 16.01
CA LEU A 159 -12.36 0.17 16.08
C LEU A 159 -11.92 1.19 17.13
N HIS A 160 -11.47 0.73 18.31
CA HIS A 160 -10.94 1.61 19.34
C HIS A 160 -9.70 2.41 18.84
N LEU A 161 -8.83 1.78 18.06
CA LEU A 161 -7.69 2.49 17.46
C LEU A 161 -8.14 3.51 16.41
N VAL A 162 -9.11 3.16 15.58
CA VAL A 162 -9.70 4.08 14.60
C VAL A 162 -10.29 5.30 15.30
N ASP A 163 -11.06 5.11 16.38
CA ASP A 163 -11.61 6.22 17.17
C ASP A 163 -10.50 7.08 17.80
N ALA A 164 -9.47 6.47 18.38
CA ALA A 164 -8.34 7.20 18.96
C ALA A 164 -7.62 8.06 17.90
N TYR A 165 -7.47 7.58 16.67
CA TYR A 165 -6.87 8.38 15.58
C TYR A 165 -7.76 9.55 15.18
N ARG A 166 -9.08 9.35 15.12
CA ARG A 166 -10.05 10.43 14.85
C ARG A 166 -10.01 11.50 15.94
N GLU A 167 -9.94 11.09 17.21
CA GLU A 167 -9.82 12.02 18.36
C GLU A 167 -8.54 12.86 18.29
N LEU A 168 -7.45 12.30 17.76
CA LEU A 168 -6.21 13.04 17.48
C LEU A 168 -6.32 13.97 16.25
N GLY A 169 -7.42 13.93 15.49
CA GLY A 169 -7.60 14.73 14.28
C GLY A 169 -6.91 14.16 13.04
N ILE A 170 -6.54 12.87 13.04
CA ILE A 170 -5.96 12.19 11.88
C ILE A 170 -7.08 11.87 10.89
N GLY A 171 -6.95 12.38 9.65
CA GLY A 171 -8.01 12.34 8.65
C GLY A 171 -8.06 11.06 7.82
N GLY A 172 -6.94 10.33 7.67
CA GLY A 172 -6.84 9.11 6.89
C GLY A 172 -6.59 7.88 7.77
N ILE A 173 -7.23 6.77 7.44
CA ILE A 173 -7.10 5.48 8.14
C ILE A 173 -6.75 4.40 7.13
N THR A 174 -5.73 3.59 7.43
CA THR A 174 -5.42 2.38 6.67
C THR A 174 -5.59 1.15 7.56
N LEU A 175 -6.38 0.17 7.14
CA LEU A 175 -6.43 -1.15 7.77
C LEU A 175 -5.54 -2.10 6.99
N ALA A 176 -4.50 -2.63 7.66
CA ALA A 176 -3.51 -3.48 7.00
C ALA A 176 -3.60 -4.95 7.45
N ASP A 177 -3.72 -5.82 6.46
CA ASP A 177 -3.51 -7.27 6.57
C ASP A 177 -2.01 -7.58 6.38
N THR A 178 -1.20 -7.11 7.31
CA THR A 178 0.26 -7.11 7.27
C THR A 178 0.89 -8.48 6.96
N THR A 179 0.21 -9.57 7.28
CA THR A 179 0.74 -10.93 7.15
C THR A 179 -0.16 -11.85 6.33
N GLY A 180 -1.14 -11.29 5.61
CA GLY A 180 -2.06 -12.03 4.76
C GLY A 180 -2.90 -13.06 5.52
N MET A 181 -3.47 -12.66 6.67
CA MET A 181 -4.32 -13.50 7.51
C MET A 181 -5.80 -13.19 7.36
N ALA A 182 -6.16 -12.15 6.62
CA ALA A 182 -7.53 -11.76 6.35
C ALA A 182 -8.27 -12.79 5.47
N ASN A 183 -9.58 -12.82 5.60
CA ASN A 183 -10.47 -13.52 4.69
C ASN A 183 -11.70 -12.65 4.33
N PRO A 184 -12.36 -12.89 3.19
CA PRO A 184 -13.43 -12.03 2.69
C PRO A 184 -14.55 -11.77 3.71
N ARG A 185 -14.98 -12.79 4.44
CA ARG A 185 -16.06 -12.65 5.45
C ARG A 185 -15.67 -11.71 6.60
N GLN A 186 -14.41 -11.79 7.06
CA GLN A 186 -13.88 -10.90 8.10
C GLN A 186 -13.76 -9.48 7.56
N VAL A 187 -13.25 -9.33 6.34
CA VAL A 187 -13.08 -8.05 5.66
C VAL A 187 -14.41 -7.32 5.52
N THR A 188 -15.44 -7.98 4.94
CA THR A 188 -16.78 -7.39 4.80
C THR A 188 -17.31 -6.85 6.12
N ARG A 189 -17.20 -7.63 7.20
CA ARG A 189 -17.72 -7.25 8.51
C ARG A 189 -16.95 -6.07 9.13
N LEU A 190 -15.60 -6.11 9.11
CA LEU A 190 -14.79 -5.07 9.72
C LEU A 190 -14.89 -3.76 8.93
N VAL A 191 -14.85 -3.82 7.60
CA VAL A 191 -14.99 -2.65 6.72
C VAL A 191 -16.32 -1.95 6.95
N ALA A 192 -17.44 -2.69 6.99
CA ALA A 192 -18.75 -2.09 7.25
C ALA A 192 -18.77 -1.32 8.59
N ARG A 193 -18.22 -1.92 9.66
CA ARG A 193 -18.14 -1.28 10.98
C ARG A 193 -17.23 -0.05 11.01
N VAL A 194 -16.14 -0.04 10.25
CA VAL A 194 -15.25 1.13 10.16
C VAL A 194 -15.88 2.23 9.33
N LEU A 195 -16.65 1.91 8.30
CA LEU A 195 -17.37 2.90 7.49
C LEU A 195 -18.52 3.57 8.26
N ASP A 196 -18.98 3.02 9.38
CA ASP A 196 -19.87 3.72 10.32
C ASP A 196 -19.14 4.84 11.08
N LEU A 197 -17.80 4.78 11.15
CA LEU A 197 -16.96 5.75 11.89
C LEU A 197 -16.30 6.79 10.98
N VAL A 198 -15.92 6.41 9.75
CA VAL A 198 -15.18 7.27 8.80
C VAL A 198 -15.77 7.16 7.39
N PRO A 199 -15.71 8.23 6.59
CA PRO A 199 -16.16 8.16 5.20
C PRO A 199 -15.24 7.25 4.36
N ALA A 200 -15.78 6.64 3.30
CA ALA A 200 -15.01 5.76 2.40
C ALA A 200 -13.76 6.45 1.80
N SER A 201 -13.81 7.76 1.61
CA SER A 201 -12.66 8.54 1.12
C SER A 201 -11.51 8.65 2.12
N ALA A 202 -11.75 8.37 3.40
CA ALA A 202 -10.74 8.35 4.46
C ALA A 202 -10.17 6.94 4.73
N LEU A 203 -10.87 5.88 4.30
CA LEU A 203 -10.47 4.49 4.55
C LEU A 203 -9.65 3.93 3.40
N THR A 204 -8.47 3.42 3.70
CA THR A 204 -7.62 2.64 2.78
C THR A 204 -7.52 1.20 3.29
N LEU A 205 -7.54 0.23 2.40
CA LEU A 205 -7.28 -1.17 2.70
C LEU A 205 -5.93 -1.59 2.11
N HIS A 206 -5.11 -2.26 2.91
CA HIS A 206 -3.82 -2.79 2.51
C HIS A 206 -3.82 -4.30 2.74
N PHE A 207 -3.75 -5.07 1.67
CA PHE A 207 -3.78 -6.52 1.73
C PHE A 207 -2.49 -7.15 1.22
N HIS A 208 -2.05 -8.21 1.93
CA HIS A 208 -1.01 -9.11 1.46
C HIS A 208 -1.61 -10.39 0.89
N ASP A 209 -0.99 -10.90 -0.17
CA ASP A 209 -1.46 -12.11 -0.89
C ASP A 209 -0.81 -13.40 -0.39
N THR A 210 -0.23 -13.40 0.80
CA THR A 210 0.51 -14.51 1.41
C THR A 210 -0.21 -15.86 1.33
N ARG A 211 -1.55 -15.87 1.35
CA ARG A 211 -2.39 -17.06 1.27
C ARG A 211 -3.30 -17.09 0.05
N GLY A 212 -3.00 -16.28 -0.97
CA GLY A 212 -3.78 -16.24 -2.21
C GLY A 212 -5.20 -15.67 -2.04
N LEU A 213 -5.45 -14.87 -1.00
CA LEU A 213 -6.77 -14.28 -0.74
C LEU A 213 -6.80 -12.75 -0.99
N GLY A 214 -5.69 -12.17 -1.43
CA GLY A 214 -5.56 -10.72 -1.53
C GLY A 214 -6.63 -10.07 -2.40
N LEU A 215 -6.79 -10.48 -3.65
CA LEU A 215 -7.82 -9.93 -4.55
C LEU A 215 -9.25 -10.28 -4.13
N ALA A 216 -9.47 -11.46 -3.54
CA ALA A 216 -10.78 -11.80 -2.97
C ALA A 216 -11.15 -10.88 -1.79
N ASN A 217 -10.16 -10.50 -0.97
CA ASN A 217 -10.34 -9.52 0.11
C ASN A 217 -10.61 -8.11 -0.43
N VAL A 218 -9.96 -7.71 -1.54
CA VAL A 218 -10.25 -6.43 -2.22
C VAL A 218 -11.70 -6.39 -2.67
N LEU A 219 -12.18 -7.43 -3.36
CA LEU A 219 -13.56 -7.50 -3.85
C LEU A 219 -14.55 -7.41 -2.68
N ALA A 220 -14.33 -8.20 -1.62
CA ALA A 220 -15.19 -8.16 -0.43
C ALA A 220 -15.21 -6.79 0.26
N ALA A 221 -14.07 -6.09 0.29
CA ALA A 221 -13.98 -4.73 0.84
C ALA A 221 -14.68 -3.70 -0.06
N TYR A 222 -14.52 -3.82 -1.39
CA TYR A 222 -15.17 -2.96 -2.36
C TYR A 222 -16.71 -3.08 -2.28
N GLU A 223 -17.22 -4.31 -2.23
CA GLU A 223 -18.65 -4.58 -2.04
C GLU A 223 -19.18 -4.06 -0.70
N ALA A 224 -18.34 -4.09 0.35
CA ALA A 224 -18.66 -3.49 1.65
C ALA A 224 -18.61 -1.96 1.67
N GLY A 225 -18.17 -1.31 0.59
CA GLY A 225 -18.18 0.15 0.43
C GLY A 225 -16.80 0.82 0.48
N ALA A 226 -15.70 0.09 0.66
CA ALA A 226 -14.35 0.65 0.55
C ALA A 226 -14.04 1.05 -0.90
N ARG A 227 -13.24 2.12 -1.07
CA ARG A 227 -12.91 2.67 -2.41
C ARG A 227 -11.43 2.92 -2.62
N ARG A 228 -10.59 2.76 -1.60
CA ARG A 228 -9.15 2.98 -1.70
C ARG A 228 -8.37 1.75 -1.25
N PHE A 229 -7.39 1.36 -2.04
CA PHE A 229 -6.60 0.15 -1.82
C PHE A 229 -5.12 0.43 -2.09
N ASP A 230 -4.25 -0.09 -1.22
CA ASP A 230 -2.82 -0.16 -1.48
C ASP A 230 -2.56 -1.38 -2.37
N ALA A 231 -1.69 -1.20 -3.36
CA ALA A 231 -1.18 -2.28 -4.18
C ALA A 231 0.28 -1.98 -4.57
N SER A 232 1.04 -3.00 -4.89
CA SER A 232 2.44 -2.89 -5.26
C SER A 232 2.67 -3.43 -6.66
N LEU A 233 3.30 -2.65 -7.53
CA LEU A 233 3.66 -3.09 -8.88
C LEU A 233 4.46 -4.41 -8.81
N GLY A 234 4.08 -5.38 -9.63
CA GLY A 234 4.64 -6.72 -9.63
C GLY A 234 4.31 -7.57 -8.39
N GLY A 235 3.54 -7.06 -7.42
CA GLY A 235 3.31 -7.71 -6.13
C GLY A 235 4.55 -7.68 -5.23
N LEU A 236 5.46 -6.72 -5.43
CA LEU A 236 6.67 -6.55 -4.61
C LEU A 236 6.32 -6.30 -3.13
N GLY A 237 7.25 -6.66 -2.27
CA GLY A 237 7.15 -6.48 -0.82
C GLY A 237 6.89 -7.78 -0.09
N GLY A 238 6.85 -7.69 1.24
CA GLY A 238 6.63 -8.83 2.11
C GLY A 238 6.70 -8.40 3.56
N CYS A 239 6.56 -9.35 4.47
CA CYS A 239 6.68 -9.08 5.89
C CYS A 239 7.84 -9.90 6.48
N PRO A 240 8.85 -9.27 7.10
CA PRO A 240 9.97 -9.99 7.72
C PRO A 240 9.51 -10.92 8.87
N PHE A 241 8.31 -10.66 9.42
CA PHE A 241 7.69 -11.47 10.48
C PHE A 241 6.75 -12.57 9.97
N ALA A 242 6.64 -12.75 8.64
CA ALA A 242 5.85 -13.81 8.01
C ALA A 242 6.71 -14.54 6.97
N PRO A 243 7.52 -15.52 7.38
CA PRO A 243 8.31 -16.33 6.45
C PRO A 243 7.42 -16.95 5.37
N GLY A 244 7.81 -16.79 4.08
CA GLY A 244 7.01 -17.24 2.94
C GLY A 244 5.87 -16.29 2.54
N ALA A 245 5.80 -15.08 3.11
CA ALA A 245 4.88 -14.05 2.66
C ALA A 245 5.20 -13.65 1.21
N SER A 246 4.21 -13.77 0.32
CA SER A 246 4.34 -13.46 -1.11
C SER A 246 4.26 -11.97 -1.43
N GLY A 247 4.17 -11.10 -0.42
CA GLY A 247 4.12 -9.65 -0.59
C GLY A 247 2.72 -9.07 -0.73
N ASN A 248 2.68 -7.83 -1.19
CA ASN A 248 1.45 -7.09 -1.44
C ASN A 248 0.61 -7.73 -2.54
N ILE A 249 -0.68 -7.39 -2.59
CA ILE A 249 -1.46 -7.60 -3.81
C ILE A 249 -0.77 -6.86 -4.97
N CYS A 250 -0.80 -7.48 -6.15
CA CYS A 250 -0.16 -6.93 -7.33
C CYS A 250 -1.02 -5.83 -7.96
N THR A 251 -0.42 -4.70 -8.28
CA THR A 251 -1.14 -3.55 -8.85
C THR A 251 -1.76 -3.87 -10.20
N GLU A 252 -1.01 -4.46 -11.13
CA GLU A 252 -1.51 -4.80 -12.45
C GLU A 252 -2.59 -5.89 -12.40
N ASP A 253 -2.49 -6.83 -11.46
CA ASP A 253 -3.53 -7.85 -11.27
C ASP A 253 -4.82 -7.24 -10.69
N LEU A 254 -4.71 -6.27 -9.78
CA LEU A 254 -5.84 -5.51 -9.25
C LEU A 254 -6.49 -4.65 -10.34
N VAL A 255 -5.70 -3.94 -11.13
CA VAL A 255 -6.24 -3.10 -12.23
C VAL A 255 -6.94 -3.96 -13.27
N ASN A 256 -6.36 -5.12 -13.63
CA ASN A 256 -7.02 -6.07 -14.51
C ASN A 256 -8.34 -6.59 -13.92
N LEU A 257 -8.40 -6.90 -12.63
CA LEU A 257 -9.65 -7.26 -11.96
C LEU A 257 -10.69 -6.15 -12.10
N CYS A 258 -10.29 -4.90 -11.90
CA CYS A 258 -11.19 -3.76 -12.06
C CYS A 258 -11.71 -3.65 -13.49
N ASP A 259 -10.84 -3.73 -14.50
CA ASP A 259 -11.21 -3.63 -15.91
C ASP A 259 -12.18 -4.75 -16.32
N GLU A 260 -11.91 -6.01 -15.92
CA GLU A 260 -12.76 -7.17 -16.22
C GLU A 260 -14.13 -7.12 -15.50
N MET A 261 -14.20 -6.47 -14.35
CA MET A 261 -15.43 -6.29 -13.58
C MET A 261 -16.14 -4.95 -13.84
N GLU A 262 -15.65 -4.16 -14.80
CA GLU A 262 -16.17 -2.82 -15.12
C GLU A 262 -16.18 -1.88 -13.88
N ILE A 263 -15.26 -2.09 -12.94
CA ILE A 263 -15.05 -1.21 -11.79
C ILE A 263 -14.25 0.00 -12.25
N PRO A 264 -14.80 1.23 -12.18
CA PRO A 264 -14.10 2.41 -12.62
C PRO A 264 -12.80 2.62 -11.84
N ASN A 265 -11.70 2.81 -12.56
CA ASN A 265 -10.39 3.21 -12.03
C ASN A 265 -9.73 4.21 -12.99
N THR A 266 -8.58 4.77 -12.60
CA THR A 266 -7.90 5.81 -13.42
C THR A 266 -6.61 5.32 -14.07
N ILE A 267 -6.22 4.05 -13.85
CA ILE A 267 -4.90 3.54 -14.21
C ILE A 267 -4.94 2.96 -15.63
N ASP A 268 -3.95 3.31 -16.43
CA ASP A 268 -3.77 2.77 -17.78
C ASP A 268 -2.99 1.44 -17.71
N LEU A 269 -3.72 0.32 -17.69
CA LEU A 269 -3.12 -1.02 -17.60
C LEU A 269 -2.21 -1.31 -18.80
N ALA A 270 -2.55 -0.86 -20.00
CA ALA A 270 -1.75 -1.11 -21.20
C ALA A 270 -0.36 -0.47 -21.10
N ARG A 271 -0.26 0.69 -20.46
CA ARG A 271 1.01 1.39 -20.21
C ARG A 271 1.70 0.89 -18.94
N LEU A 272 0.96 0.37 -17.97
CA LEU A 272 1.50 -0.16 -16.72
C LEU A 272 2.27 -1.47 -16.94
N LEU A 273 1.76 -2.38 -17.76
CA LEU A 273 2.37 -3.68 -18.00
C LEU A 273 3.83 -3.64 -18.51
N PRO A 274 4.20 -2.77 -19.48
CA PRO A 274 5.61 -2.61 -19.85
C PRO A 274 6.50 -2.19 -18.67
N LEU A 275 6.01 -1.31 -17.79
CA LEU A 275 6.77 -0.91 -16.60
C LEU A 275 6.92 -2.07 -15.61
N SER A 276 5.86 -2.82 -15.33
CA SER A 276 5.91 -4.00 -14.45
C SER A 276 6.93 -5.04 -14.94
N ARG A 277 7.01 -5.27 -16.25
CA ARG A 277 7.97 -6.21 -16.88
C ARG A 277 9.44 -5.80 -16.72
N THR A 278 9.73 -4.57 -16.30
CA THR A 278 11.11 -4.14 -15.98
C THR A 278 11.56 -4.50 -14.57
N LEU A 279 10.63 -4.83 -13.67
CA LEU A 279 10.93 -5.08 -12.26
C LEU A 279 11.91 -6.23 -12.01
N PRO A 280 11.84 -7.40 -12.71
CA PRO A 280 12.81 -8.45 -12.47
C PRO A 280 14.26 -8.00 -12.67
N ALA A 281 14.53 -7.15 -13.66
CA ALA A 281 15.87 -6.59 -13.88
C ALA A 281 16.25 -5.58 -12.76
N LEU A 282 15.27 -4.81 -12.29
CA LEU A 282 15.48 -3.81 -11.23
C LEU A 282 15.83 -4.47 -9.90
N VAL A 283 15.02 -5.44 -9.45
CA VAL A 283 15.18 -6.09 -8.14
C VAL A 283 16.11 -7.32 -8.16
N GLY A 284 16.33 -7.93 -9.33
CA GLY A 284 17.25 -9.06 -9.52
C GLY A 284 16.61 -10.43 -9.32
N HIS A 285 15.29 -10.53 -9.28
CA HIS A 285 14.53 -11.78 -9.19
C HIS A 285 13.16 -11.64 -9.85
N GLU A 286 12.49 -12.76 -10.12
CA GLU A 286 11.12 -12.78 -10.64
C GLU A 286 10.13 -12.22 -9.62
N VAL A 287 9.11 -11.53 -10.13
CA VAL A 287 8.03 -10.94 -9.31
C VAL A 287 6.74 -11.77 -9.41
N PRO A 288 5.88 -11.79 -8.36
CA PRO A 288 4.72 -12.66 -8.33
C PRO A 288 3.61 -12.29 -9.34
N GLY A 289 3.47 -11.02 -9.76
CA GLY A 289 2.40 -10.54 -10.64
C GLY A 289 2.06 -11.49 -11.81
N GLN A 290 0.77 -11.73 -12.05
CA GLN A 290 0.30 -12.69 -13.03
C GLN A 290 0.04 -12.03 -14.39
N VAL A 291 -0.64 -10.89 -14.42
CA VAL A 291 -1.07 -10.21 -15.65
C VAL A 291 0.14 -9.68 -16.44
N ALA A 292 1.22 -9.30 -15.78
CA ALA A 292 2.46 -8.91 -16.45
C ALA A 292 3.06 -10.06 -17.30
N LYS A 293 2.86 -11.33 -16.87
CA LYS A 293 3.30 -12.54 -17.56
C LYS A 293 2.32 -13.00 -18.64
N ALA A 294 1.02 -13.07 -18.29
CA ALA A 294 -0.02 -13.59 -19.15
C ALA A 294 -0.48 -12.61 -20.24
N GLY A 295 -0.40 -11.30 -19.98
CA GLY A 295 -1.07 -10.26 -20.77
C GLY A 295 -2.53 -10.09 -20.37
N ARG A 296 -3.21 -9.13 -21.02
CA ARG A 296 -4.64 -8.86 -20.81
C ARG A 296 -5.49 -9.86 -21.59
N ASN A 297 -6.75 -10.06 -21.20
CA ASN A 297 -7.70 -10.91 -21.92
C ASN A 297 -7.92 -10.44 -23.38
N THR A 298 -7.66 -9.16 -23.67
CA THR A 298 -7.75 -8.59 -25.03
C THR A 298 -6.48 -8.78 -25.87
N ASP A 299 -5.37 -9.26 -25.29
CA ASP A 299 -4.11 -9.50 -25.98
C ASP A 299 -4.19 -10.87 -26.69
N LEU A 300 -4.87 -10.91 -27.84
CA LEU A 300 -5.11 -12.16 -28.59
C LEU A 300 -3.85 -12.69 -29.26
N HIS A 301 -3.68 -14.00 -29.24
CA HIS A 301 -2.64 -14.70 -29.97
C HIS A 301 -3.17 -15.29 -31.29
N PRO A 302 -2.36 -15.40 -32.35
CA PRO A 302 -2.78 -16.08 -33.57
C PRO A 302 -3.07 -17.56 -33.27
N ALA A 303 -4.16 -18.07 -33.87
CA ALA A 303 -4.46 -19.49 -33.76
C ALA A 303 -3.32 -20.35 -34.33
N PRO A 304 -3.00 -21.50 -33.72
CA PRO A 304 -2.04 -22.44 -34.30
C PRO A 304 -2.44 -22.85 -35.74
N ALA A 305 -1.45 -23.03 -36.63
CA ALA A 305 -1.70 -23.28 -38.04
C ALA A 305 -2.63 -24.49 -38.28
N TYR A 306 -2.52 -25.55 -37.49
CA TYR A 306 -3.35 -26.74 -37.59
C TYR A 306 -4.86 -26.49 -37.37
N VAL A 307 -5.24 -25.37 -36.69
CA VAL A 307 -6.66 -25.05 -36.46
C VAL A 307 -7.38 -24.77 -37.79
N ALA A 308 -6.68 -24.23 -38.78
CA ALA A 308 -7.24 -24.00 -40.10
C ALA A 308 -7.43 -25.31 -40.91
N GLU A 309 -6.83 -26.40 -40.47
CA GLU A 309 -6.92 -27.75 -41.13
C GLU A 309 -8.07 -28.59 -40.57
N ILE A 310 -8.65 -28.14 -39.43
CA ILE A 310 -9.80 -28.80 -38.78
C ILE A 310 -11.07 -28.06 -39.27
N ALA A 311 -11.54 -28.44 -40.43
CA ALA A 311 -12.76 -27.92 -41.05
C ALA A 311 -13.94 -28.87 -40.83
#